data_b6498fdf919ba33aa37319b24b6dee48
#
_entry.id   b6498fdf919ba33aa37319b24b6dee48
#
_cell.length_a   1.000
_cell.length_b   1.000
_cell.length_c   1.000
_cell.angle_alpha   90.00
_cell.angle_beta   90.00
_cell.angle_gamma   90.00
#
_symmetry.space_group_name_H-M   'P 1'
#
loop_
_entity.id
_entity.type
_entity.pdbx_description
1 polymer ?
#
loop_
_entity_poly.entity_id
_entity_poly.type
_entity_poly.pdbx_seq_one_letter_code
_entity_poly.pdbx_strand_id
1 'polypeptide(L)'
;MAKAKKSIYFCQNCGHEESKWLGQCPMCKEWNTFVEEKVSTPVSGVSRGSSVAKPKSQVVTLSSVSTTDEERTKTGIKELDRVLGGGIVQGSLVLVGGDPGIGKSTLLLQVCQKLVDKQKKVLYISGEESLKQIKLRANRMGEFADSLFLLCETNLAAIQSVIEKETPDVVVIDSIQTMYNEEVSSAPGSVSQVRESTNVLMQLAKGLNISTFIVGHVTKEGTVAGPRVLEHMVDTVLYFEGDRHASYRILRGVKNRFGSTNEIGVFEMRREGLCEVENPSEFMLSGKPENASGSVVACAMEGTRPMLMEIQALICRSNFGMPRRTAAGLDYNRVNLLMAVLEKRMGLPLSNYDAYVNIAGGIRMNEPAADLGIVMAIASSYKNKPIAEDTIVFGEVGLSGEVRAVTMPEQRVAEAKKLGFKTCIVPAVALKSIGKVDGIEVIGVNSVNQAMNYI
;
A
#
# COMPACT_ATOMS: atom_id res chain seq x y z
N MET A 1 15.57 17.33 -48.16
CA MET A 1 14.50 16.40 -47.72
C MET A 1 14.56 16.29 -46.20
N ALA A 2 13.59 16.82 -45.50
CA ALA A 2 13.56 16.77 -44.03
C ALA A 2 13.36 15.31 -43.58
N LYS A 3 14.27 14.79 -42.74
CA LYS A 3 14.15 13.49 -42.11
C LYS A 3 12.86 13.47 -41.27
N ALA A 4 11.97 12.55 -41.56
CA ALA A 4 10.74 12.34 -40.78
C ALA A 4 11.11 12.13 -39.33
N LYS A 5 10.55 12.92 -38.41
CA LYS A 5 10.66 12.72 -36.97
C LYS A 5 9.99 11.40 -36.65
N LYS A 6 10.73 10.44 -36.10
CA LYS A 6 10.17 9.17 -35.63
C LYS A 6 9.37 9.45 -34.35
N SER A 7 8.07 9.22 -34.41
CA SER A 7 7.23 9.19 -33.21
C SER A 7 7.22 7.78 -32.64
N ILE A 8 7.29 7.66 -31.32
CA ILE A 8 7.10 6.41 -30.57
C ILE A 8 5.90 6.60 -29.65
N TYR A 9 5.11 5.57 -29.49
CA TYR A 9 3.92 5.57 -28.65
C TYR A 9 4.21 4.78 -27.37
N PHE A 10 4.00 5.41 -26.22
CA PHE A 10 4.22 4.80 -24.90
C PHE A 10 2.89 4.55 -24.20
N CYS A 11 2.73 3.36 -23.64
CA CYS A 11 1.63 3.07 -22.75
C CYS A 11 1.85 3.78 -21.40
N GLN A 12 0.96 4.70 -21.03
CA GLN A 12 1.05 5.46 -19.77
C GLN A 12 0.91 4.59 -18.54
N ASN A 13 0.27 3.41 -18.66
CA ASN A 13 0.05 2.51 -17.52
C ASN A 13 1.25 1.61 -17.22
N CYS A 14 1.92 1.04 -18.25
CA CYS A 14 3.00 0.07 -18.07
C CYS A 14 4.33 0.46 -18.74
N GLY A 15 4.37 1.57 -19.49
CA GLY A 15 5.57 2.01 -20.19
C GLY A 15 5.93 1.20 -21.45
N HIS A 16 5.06 0.30 -21.93
CA HIS A 16 5.30 -0.45 -23.15
C HIS A 16 5.38 0.48 -24.37
N GLU A 17 6.38 0.23 -25.22
CA GLU A 17 6.70 1.05 -26.39
C GLU A 17 6.19 0.39 -27.67
N GLU A 18 5.53 1.17 -28.52
CA GLU A 18 5.10 0.75 -29.85
C GLU A 18 5.38 1.81 -30.90
N SER A 19 5.62 1.35 -32.13
CA SER A 19 5.87 2.23 -33.28
C SER A 19 4.59 2.87 -33.83
N LYS A 20 3.41 2.41 -33.36
CA LYS A 20 2.08 2.86 -33.80
C LYS A 20 1.17 2.98 -32.58
N TRP A 21 0.22 3.89 -32.65
CA TRP A 21 -0.84 3.96 -31.66
C TRP A 21 -1.71 2.68 -31.70
N LEU A 22 -1.91 2.06 -30.55
CA LEU A 22 -2.79 0.92 -30.38
C LEU A 22 -3.91 1.29 -29.42
N GLY A 23 -5.14 0.86 -29.71
CA GLY A 23 -6.29 1.09 -28.83
C GLY A 23 -6.17 0.35 -27.49
N GLN A 24 -5.54 -0.83 -27.48
CA GLN A 24 -5.29 -1.63 -26.30
C GLN A 24 -3.81 -1.95 -26.19
N CYS A 25 -3.24 -1.81 -25.00
CA CYS A 25 -1.85 -2.16 -24.76
C CYS A 25 -1.68 -3.70 -24.72
N PRO A 26 -0.75 -4.28 -25.53
CA PRO A 26 -0.55 -5.72 -25.56
C PRO A 26 0.02 -6.28 -24.24
N MET A 27 0.72 -5.46 -23.46
CA MET A 27 1.34 -5.86 -22.20
C MET A 27 0.38 -5.80 -21.00
N CYS A 28 -0.22 -4.64 -20.72
CA CYS A 28 -1.10 -4.46 -19.55
C CYS A 28 -2.58 -4.60 -19.87
N LYS A 29 -2.96 -4.76 -21.16
CA LYS A 29 -4.32 -4.93 -21.67
C LYS A 29 -5.28 -3.76 -21.39
N GLU A 30 -4.77 -2.63 -20.92
CA GLU A 30 -5.55 -1.41 -20.72
C GLU A 30 -5.84 -0.71 -22.04
N TRP A 31 -7.02 -0.08 -22.13
CA TRP A 31 -7.48 0.62 -23.31
C TRP A 31 -7.13 2.10 -23.29
N ASN A 32 -6.84 2.67 -24.48
CA ASN A 32 -6.60 4.11 -24.70
C ASN A 32 -5.45 4.68 -23.83
N THR A 33 -4.40 3.89 -23.60
CA THR A 33 -3.26 4.29 -22.75
C THR A 33 -2.03 4.74 -23.51
N PHE A 34 -2.04 4.70 -24.86
CA PHE A 34 -0.90 5.11 -25.66
C PHE A 34 -0.88 6.61 -25.92
N VAL A 35 0.27 7.23 -25.64
CA VAL A 35 0.55 8.64 -25.94
C VAL A 35 1.74 8.74 -26.88
N GLU A 36 1.65 9.64 -27.87
CA GLU A 36 2.72 9.90 -28.83
C GLU A 36 3.82 10.77 -28.20
N GLU A 37 5.05 10.28 -28.21
CA GLU A 37 6.22 11.06 -27.87
C GLU A 37 7.14 11.21 -29.11
N LYS A 38 7.55 12.45 -29.37
CA LYS A 38 8.46 12.76 -30.48
C LYS A 38 9.90 12.50 -30.05
N VAL A 39 10.51 11.46 -30.55
CA VAL A 39 11.92 11.16 -30.30
C VAL A 39 12.76 11.97 -31.29
N SER A 40 13.52 12.95 -30.80
CA SER A 40 14.59 13.57 -31.57
C SER A 40 15.80 12.63 -31.54
N THR A 41 16.34 12.31 -32.68
CA THR A 41 17.62 11.60 -32.79
C THR A 41 18.70 12.40 -32.04
N PRO A 42 19.52 11.75 -31.19
CA PRO A 42 20.64 12.44 -30.54
C PRO A 42 21.55 13.05 -31.57
N VAL A 43 21.80 14.35 -31.46
CA VAL A 43 22.85 15.04 -32.23
C VAL A 43 24.16 14.49 -31.72
N SER A 44 24.84 13.69 -32.53
CA SER A 44 26.21 13.25 -32.28
C SER A 44 27.13 14.47 -32.26
N GLY A 45 27.46 14.97 -31.11
CA GLY A 45 28.30 16.12 -30.90
C GLY A 45 28.80 16.25 -29.48
N VAL A 46 30.04 15.84 -29.29
CA VAL A 46 30.94 16.22 -28.18
C VAL A 46 30.64 15.61 -26.83
N SER A 47 31.14 14.41 -26.59
CA SER A 47 31.46 13.90 -25.25
C SER A 47 32.57 14.77 -24.62
N ARG A 48 32.19 15.55 -23.62
CA ARG A 48 33.13 16.04 -22.59
C ARG A 48 32.38 16.00 -21.25
N GLY A 49 32.79 15.10 -20.42
CA GLY A 49 32.50 15.27 -19.01
C GLY A 49 32.32 13.98 -18.25
N SER A 50 33.13 13.84 -17.29
CA SER A 50 33.06 12.97 -16.10
C SER A 50 32.57 11.56 -16.33
N SER A 51 33.48 10.70 -16.66
CA SER A 51 33.36 9.26 -16.44
C SER A 51 33.29 9.03 -14.93
N VAL A 52 32.10 8.82 -14.40
CA VAL A 52 31.97 7.97 -13.23
C VAL A 52 32.74 6.69 -13.57
N ALA A 53 33.78 6.37 -12.81
CA ALA A 53 34.56 5.17 -13.01
C ALA A 53 33.56 4.00 -12.94
N LYS A 54 33.19 3.44 -14.10
CA LYS A 54 32.35 2.25 -14.17
C LYS A 54 33.03 1.21 -13.30
N PRO A 55 32.40 0.69 -12.24
CA PRO A 55 32.98 -0.42 -11.50
C PRO A 55 33.32 -1.48 -12.54
N LYS A 56 34.57 -1.93 -12.57
CA LYS A 56 35.02 -3.00 -13.48
C LYS A 56 34.15 -4.20 -13.15
N SER A 57 33.27 -4.58 -14.07
CA SER A 57 32.43 -5.78 -13.92
C SER A 57 33.37 -6.97 -13.78
N GLN A 58 33.51 -7.50 -12.58
CA GLN A 58 34.27 -8.72 -12.31
C GLN A 58 33.30 -9.89 -12.22
N VAL A 59 33.60 -10.94 -12.94
CA VAL A 59 32.90 -12.24 -12.75
C VAL A 59 33.44 -12.83 -11.46
N VAL A 60 32.54 -13.04 -10.50
CA VAL A 60 32.86 -13.65 -9.20
C VAL A 60 32.01 -14.90 -8.99
N THR A 61 32.51 -15.87 -8.26
CA THR A 61 31.74 -17.06 -7.89
C THR A 61 30.77 -16.71 -6.75
N LEU A 62 29.59 -17.33 -6.71
CA LEU A 62 28.59 -17.10 -5.66
C LEU A 62 29.20 -17.30 -4.26
N SER A 63 30.08 -18.29 -4.10
CA SER A 63 30.75 -18.59 -2.85
C SER A 63 31.79 -17.55 -2.39
N SER A 64 32.26 -16.70 -3.32
CA SER A 64 33.20 -15.61 -2.99
C SER A 64 32.51 -14.31 -2.58
N VAL A 65 31.19 -14.26 -2.73
CA VAL A 65 30.38 -13.13 -2.27
C VAL A 65 30.10 -13.34 -0.79
N SER A 66 30.75 -12.57 0.08
CA SER A 66 30.42 -12.56 1.50
C SER A 66 29.04 -11.93 1.69
N THR A 67 28.07 -12.72 2.10
CA THR A 67 26.83 -12.23 2.68
C THR A 67 27.10 -11.91 4.15
N THR A 68 27.76 -10.79 4.43
CA THR A 68 27.54 -10.13 5.72
C THR A 68 26.08 -9.77 5.76
N ASP A 69 25.40 -10.04 6.88
CA ASP A 69 23.99 -9.69 7.08
C ASP A 69 23.74 -8.32 6.49
N GLU A 70 22.75 -8.22 5.57
CA GLU A 70 22.42 -6.94 4.94
C GLU A 70 22.17 -5.92 6.05
N GLU A 71 23.13 -5.02 6.27
CA GLU A 71 22.99 -3.97 7.27
C GLU A 71 21.81 -3.08 6.90
N ARG A 72 20.70 -3.30 7.59
CA ARG A 72 19.51 -2.50 7.41
C ARG A 72 19.52 -1.28 8.32
N THR A 73 19.47 -0.12 7.74
CA THR A 73 19.32 1.12 8.49
C THR A 73 17.86 1.29 8.92
N LYS A 74 17.60 1.25 10.22
CA LYS A 74 16.26 1.54 10.76
C LYS A 74 15.87 2.99 10.47
N THR A 75 14.69 3.19 9.89
CA THR A 75 14.15 4.54 9.62
C THR A 75 13.83 5.30 10.90
N GLY A 76 13.54 4.58 11.99
CA GLY A 76 13.05 5.15 13.24
C GLY A 76 11.54 5.26 13.29
N ILE A 77 10.84 4.77 12.25
CA ILE A 77 9.39 4.64 12.15
C ILE A 77 9.09 3.14 12.01
N LYS A 78 8.58 2.52 13.08
CA LYS A 78 8.39 1.06 13.18
C LYS A 78 7.46 0.51 12.08
N GLU A 79 6.37 1.23 11.79
CA GLU A 79 5.42 0.84 10.76
C GLU A 79 6.03 0.91 9.35
N LEU A 80 6.92 1.86 9.09
CA LEU A 80 7.67 1.90 7.83
C LEU A 80 8.74 0.81 7.79
N ASP A 81 9.50 0.61 8.87
CA ASP A 81 10.51 -0.45 8.95
C ASP A 81 9.89 -1.83 8.72
N ARG A 82 8.66 -2.08 9.22
CA ARG A 82 7.90 -3.30 8.96
C ARG A 82 7.68 -3.52 7.46
N VAL A 83 7.16 -2.52 6.75
CA VAL A 83 6.85 -2.62 5.33
C VAL A 83 8.11 -2.75 4.47
N LEU A 84 9.22 -2.14 4.92
CA LEU A 84 10.53 -2.30 4.30
C LEU A 84 11.18 -3.68 4.57
N GLY A 85 10.56 -4.50 5.43
CA GLY A 85 11.11 -5.80 5.82
C GLY A 85 12.23 -5.70 6.86
N GLY A 86 12.21 -4.65 7.67
CA GLY A 86 13.13 -4.45 8.78
C GLY A 86 14.00 -3.20 8.70
N GLY A 87 13.85 -2.36 7.68
CA GLY A 87 14.60 -1.10 7.49
C GLY A 87 15.09 -0.92 6.06
N ILE A 88 15.81 0.16 5.83
CA ILE A 88 16.37 0.54 4.53
C ILE A 88 17.58 -0.35 4.22
N VAL A 89 17.61 -0.96 3.05
CA VAL A 89 18.79 -1.68 2.55
C VAL A 89 19.68 -0.69 1.82
N GLN A 90 20.98 -0.75 2.10
CA GLN A 90 21.96 0.17 1.53
C GLN A 90 22.04 0.02 0.00
N GLY A 91 22.12 1.14 -0.71
CA GLY A 91 22.10 1.15 -2.17
C GLY A 91 20.76 0.78 -2.82
N SER A 92 19.68 0.67 -2.04
CA SER A 92 18.34 0.37 -2.54
C SER A 92 17.62 1.60 -3.09
N LEU A 93 16.75 1.35 -4.07
CA LEU A 93 15.84 2.35 -4.64
C LEU A 93 14.41 2.04 -4.23
N VAL A 94 13.79 2.93 -3.45
CA VAL A 94 12.44 2.77 -2.87
C VAL A 94 11.50 3.79 -3.50
N LEU A 95 10.45 3.32 -4.17
CA LEU A 95 9.37 4.15 -4.70
C LEU A 95 8.24 4.26 -3.67
N VAL A 96 7.84 5.50 -3.35
CA VAL A 96 6.67 5.80 -2.51
C VAL A 96 5.61 6.45 -3.39
N GLY A 97 4.59 5.66 -3.75
CA GLY A 97 3.45 6.07 -4.58
C GLY A 97 2.20 6.40 -3.77
N GLY A 98 1.22 7.01 -4.41
CA GLY A 98 -0.09 7.31 -3.82
C GLY A 98 -0.67 8.64 -4.29
N ASP A 99 -1.94 8.88 -3.96
CA ASP A 99 -2.66 10.09 -4.35
C ASP A 99 -1.97 11.38 -3.86
N PRO A 100 -2.11 12.51 -4.59
CA PRO A 100 -1.66 13.81 -4.10
C PRO A 100 -2.31 14.16 -2.76
N GLY A 101 -1.50 14.68 -1.81
CA GLY A 101 -1.97 15.07 -0.48
C GLY A 101 -2.19 13.92 0.51
N ILE A 102 -1.87 12.66 0.16
CA ILE A 102 -2.04 11.49 1.06
C ILE A 102 -1.03 11.47 2.22
N GLY A 103 0.11 12.16 2.10
CA GLY A 103 1.13 12.24 3.15
C GLY A 103 2.53 11.74 2.77
N LYS A 104 2.81 11.41 1.50
CA LYS A 104 4.11 10.88 1.03
C LYS A 104 5.30 11.75 1.46
N SER A 105 5.29 13.02 1.06
CA SER A 105 6.35 13.99 1.39
C SER A 105 6.45 14.25 2.89
N THR A 106 5.33 14.15 3.62
CA THR A 106 5.31 14.26 5.09
C THR A 106 6.04 13.09 5.73
N LEU A 107 5.72 11.85 5.32
CA LEU A 107 6.41 10.65 5.82
C LEU A 107 7.91 10.74 5.57
N LEU A 108 8.31 11.05 4.32
CA LEU A 108 9.72 11.08 3.99
C LEU A 108 10.49 12.19 4.70
N LEU A 109 9.87 13.34 4.96
CA LEU A 109 10.50 14.38 5.76
C LEU A 109 10.67 13.94 7.23
N GLN A 110 9.70 13.20 7.80
CA GLN A 110 9.83 12.59 9.13
C GLN A 110 10.92 11.49 9.15
N VAL A 111 11.04 10.69 8.10
CA VAL A 111 12.16 9.74 7.92
C VAL A 111 13.50 10.48 7.93
N CYS A 112 13.61 11.58 7.17
CA CYS A 112 14.82 12.40 7.17
C CYS A 112 15.17 12.88 8.59
N GLN A 113 14.19 13.41 9.35
CA GLN A 113 14.39 13.82 10.74
C GLN A 113 14.98 12.69 11.59
N LYS A 114 14.34 11.51 11.56
CA LYS A 114 14.80 10.35 12.35
C LYS A 114 16.17 9.83 11.93
N LEU A 115 16.54 9.95 10.66
CA LEU A 115 17.85 9.52 10.17
C LEU A 115 18.96 10.51 10.57
N VAL A 116 18.71 11.81 10.49
CA VAL A 116 19.70 12.82 10.90
C VAL A 116 19.92 12.81 12.42
N ASP A 117 18.91 12.48 13.23
CA ASP A 117 19.05 12.22 14.66
C ASP A 117 20.00 11.04 14.95
N LYS A 118 20.14 10.10 14.00
CA LYS A 118 21.10 8.97 14.03
C LYS A 118 22.42 9.28 13.35
N GLN A 119 22.74 10.57 13.16
CA GLN A 119 23.97 11.06 12.52
C GLN A 119 24.15 10.62 11.05
N LYS A 120 23.07 10.23 10.36
CA LYS A 120 23.10 9.99 8.93
C LYS A 120 23.05 11.31 8.16
N LYS A 121 23.85 11.41 7.10
CA LYS A 121 23.82 12.53 6.16
C LYS A 121 22.69 12.32 5.15
N VAL A 122 21.67 13.20 5.14
CA VAL A 122 20.49 13.07 4.29
C VAL A 122 20.39 14.26 3.36
N LEU A 123 20.16 13.99 2.07
CA LEU A 123 19.91 15.00 1.05
C LEU A 123 18.47 14.89 0.55
N TYR A 124 17.65 15.91 0.82
CA TYR A 124 16.29 16.02 0.35
C TYR A 124 16.22 16.95 -0.86
N ILE A 125 15.83 16.42 -2.02
CA ILE A 125 15.76 17.12 -3.29
C ILE A 125 14.29 17.32 -3.66
N SER A 126 13.88 18.58 -3.79
CA SER A 126 12.51 18.94 -4.17
C SER A 126 12.48 19.61 -5.54
N GLY A 127 11.62 19.07 -6.42
CA GLY A 127 11.29 19.71 -7.68
C GLY A 127 9.93 20.43 -7.68
N GLU A 128 9.17 20.33 -6.58
CA GLU A 128 7.82 20.89 -6.48
C GLU A 128 7.74 22.06 -5.49
N GLU A 129 8.42 21.94 -4.36
CA GLU A 129 8.36 22.91 -3.26
C GLU A 129 9.64 23.72 -3.13
N SER A 130 9.49 25.00 -2.80
CA SER A 130 10.63 25.87 -2.45
C SER A 130 11.20 25.52 -1.07
N LEU A 131 12.46 25.88 -0.82
CA LEU A 131 13.10 25.70 0.50
C LEU A 131 12.28 26.28 1.65
N LYS A 132 11.60 27.41 1.42
CA LYS A 132 10.75 28.06 2.42
C LYS A 132 9.51 27.23 2.74
N GLN A 133 8.88 26.60 1.74
CA GLN A 133 7.71 25.72 1.95
C GLN A 133 8.09 24.45 2.71
N ILE A 134 9.23 23.83 2.34
CA ILE A 134 9.75 22.68 3.08
C ILE A 134 10.06 23.04 4.52
N LYS A 135 10.70 24.20 4.78
CA LYS A 135 10.98 24.68 6.15
C LYS A 135 9.70 24.92 6.96
N LEU A 136 8.68 25.49 6.35
CA LEU A 136 7.37 25.69 7.02
C LEU A 136 6.71 24.37 7.39
N ARG A 137 6.88 23.31 6.57
CA ARG A 137 6.40 21.98 6.88
C ARG A 137 7.23 21.33 7.98
N ALA A 138 8.55 21.42 7.92
CA ALA A 138 9.47 20.89 8.90
C ALA A 138 9.22 21.48 10.30
N ASN A 139 8.96 22.78 10.40
CA ASN A 139 8.67 23.45 11.69
C ASN A 139 7.45 22.90 12.44
N ARG A 140 6.53 22.21 11.75
CA ARG A 140 5.39 21.53 12.38
C ARG A 140 5.75 20.19 13.00
N MET A 141 6.86 19.60 12.57
CA MET A 141 7.33 18.29 12.98
C MET A 141 8.37 18.35 14.10
N GLY A 142 8.84 19.56 14.46
CA GLY A 142 9.85 19.80 15.47
C GLY A 142 11.19 20.26 14.90
N GLU A 143 12.26 20.03 15.66
CA GLU A 143 13.62 20.40 15.28
C GLU A 143 14.26 19.35 14.38
N PHE A 144 15.18 19.79 13.54
CA PHE A 144 15.98 18.96 12.66
C PHE A 144 17.45 19.24 12.88
N ALA A 145 18.27 18.20 12.92
CA ALA A 145 19.73 18.35 13.01
C ALA A 145 20.32 18.92 11.71
N ASP A 146 21.48 19.54 11.79
CA ASP A 146 22.15 20.22 10.67
C ASP A 146 22.64 19.28 9.55
N SER A 147 22.57 17.97 9.73
CA SER A 147 22.92 16.94 8.74
C SER A 147 21.82 16.68 7.70
N LEU A 148 20.68 17.41 7.74
CA LEU A 148 19.70 17.45 6.66
C LEU A 148 20.03 18.55 5.67
N PHE A 149 20.40 18.16 4.46
CA PHE A 149 20.64 19.06 3.34
C PHE A 149 19.41 19.15 2.44
N LEU A 150 19.06 20.36 2.02
CA LEU A 150 17.93 20.62 1.12
C LEU A 150 18.43 21.18 -0.21
N LEU A 151 17.93 20.65 -1.32
CA LEU A 151 18.20 21.14 -2.66
C LEU A 151 16.88 21.33 -3.42
N CYS A 152 16.67 22.49 -4.02
CA CYS A 152 15.56 22.72 -4.95
C CYS A 152 16.15 22.73 -6.37
N GLU A 153 16.06 21.59 -7.04
CA GLU A 153 16.61 21.39 -8.39
C GLU A 153 15.81 20.29 -9.11
N THR A 154 15.72 20.42 -10.43
CA THR A 154 15.01 19.46 -11.29
C THR A 154 15.91 18.86 -12.37
N ASN A 155 17.05 19.50 -12.66
CA ASN A 155 18.03 19.02 -13.63
C ASN A 155 18.86 17.86 -13.06
N LEU A 156 18.78 16.69 -13.66
CA LEU A 156 19.47 15.49 -13.19
C LEU A 156 20.99 15.59 -13.19
N ALA A 157 21.59 16.29 -14.16
CA ALA A 157 23.04 16.45 -14.21
C ALA A 157 23.55 17.29 -13.02
N ALA A 158 22.82 18.34 -12.65
CA ALA A 158 23.12 19.15 -11.47
C ALA A 158 22.92 18.32 -10.17
N ILE A 159 21.82 17.58 -10.08
CA ILE A 159 21.52 16.69 -8.95
C ILE A 159 22.63 15.65 -8.78
N GLN A 160 23.03 14.98 -9.86
CA GLN A 160 24.12 13.99 -9.83
C GLN A 160 25.42 14.59 -9.30
N SER A 161 25.83 15.78 -9.80
CA SER A 161 27.03 16.47 -9.35
C SER A 161 27.00 16.76 -7.85
N VAL A 162 25.83 17.15 -7.30
CA VAL A 162 25.68 17.39 -5.86
C VAL A 162 25.75 16.08 -5.06
N ILE A 163 25.09 15.01 -5.51
CA ILE A 163 25.14 13.69 -4.85
C ILE A 163 26.58 13.15 -4.80
N GLU A 164 27.31 13.24 -5.91
CA GLU A 164 28.72 12.80 -6.01
C GLU A 164 29.65 13.61 -5.10
N LYS A 165 29.42 14.91 -4.97
CA LYS A 165 30.20 15.81 -4.12
C LYS A 165 29.90 15.61 -2.63
N GLU A 166 28.62 15.58 -2.29
CA GLU A 166 28.18 15.55 -0.89
C GLU A 166 28.19 14.14 -0.30
N THR A 167 28.15 13.09 -1.13
CA THR A 167 28.12 11.66 -0.72
C THR A 167 27.21 11.38 0.47
N PRO A 168 25.88 11.66 0.35
CA PRO A 168 24.93 11.41 1.44
C PRO A 168 24.73 9.92 1.67
N ASP A 169 24.31 9.51 2.89
CA ASP A 169 23.87 8.14 3.17
C ASP A 169 22.51 7.84 2.55
N VAL A 170 21.62 8.85 2.52
CA VAL A 170 20.26 8.73 2.00
C VAL A 170 19.90 9.96 1.13
N VAL A 171 19.25 9.68 0.00
CA VAL A 171 18.70 10.70 -0.90
C VAL A 171 17.19 10.55 -0.96
N VAL A 172 16.45 11.67 -0.96
CA VAL A 172 15.01 11.73 -1.22
C VAL A 172 14.76 12.60 -2.44
N ILE A 173 14.00 12.10 -3.41
CA ILE A 173 13.57 12.81 -4.62
C ILE A 173 12.05 13.07 -4.52
N ASP A 174 11.62 14.33 -4.43
CA ASP A 174 10.22 14.73 -4.29
C ASP A 174 9.84 15.82 -5.33
N SER A 175 9.24 15.45 -6.47
CA SER A 175 8.88 14.13 -6.98
C SER A 175 9.65 13.79 -8.28
N ILE A 176 9.60 12.50 -8.67
CA ILE A 176 10.26 12.04 -9.90
C ILE A 176 9.66 12.68 -11.16
N GLN A 177 8.37 13.06 -11.11
CA GLN A 177 7.69 13.65 -12.25
C GLN A 177 8.22 15.04 -12.65
N THR A 178 8.87 15.73 -11.72
CA THR A 178 9.46 17.06 -11.98
C THR A 178 10.91 17.00 -12.46
N MET A 179 11.55 15.85 -12.28
CA MET A 179 12.93 15.66 -12.71
C MET A 179 13.03 15.57 -14.23
N TYR A 180 14.12 16.12 -14.79
CA TYR A 180 14.36 16.00 -16.21
C TYR A 180 15.85 15.82 -16.55
N ASN A 181 16.07 15.06 -17.63
CA ASN A 181 17.36 14.89 -18.27
C ASN A 181 17.35 15.70 -19.58
N GLU A 182 18.31 16.60 -19.77
CA GLU A 182 18.43 17.42 -20.98
C GLU A 182 18.70 16.58 -22.25
N GLU A 183 19.26 15.39 -22.11
CA GLU A 183 19.51 14.47 -23.21
C GLU A 183 18.23 13.85 -23.78
N VAL A 184 17.12 13.90 -23.02
CA VAL A 184 15.81 13.37 -23.40
C VAL A 184 14.91 14.51 -23.86
N SER A 185 14.48 14.49 -25.11
CA SER A 185 13.74 15.60 -25.73
C SER A 185 12.28 15.75 -25.33
N SER A 186 11.75 14.80 -24.57
CA SER A 186 10.35 14.84 -24.09
C SER A 186 10.19 15.74 -22.86
N ALA A 187 8.96 16.22 -22.62
CA ALA A 187 8.67 17.12 -21.52
C ALA A 187 8.86 16.45 -20.14
N PRO A 188 9.19 17.21 -19.07
CA PRO A 188 9.16 16.70 -17.70
C PRO A 188 7.83 16.01 -17.38
N GLY A 189 7.87 14.91 -16.63
CA GLY A 189 6.69 14.10 -16.30
C GLY A 189 6.22 13.14 -17.39
N SER A 190 6.79 13.18 -18.61
CA SER A 190 6.55 12.15 -19.63
C SER A 190 7.12 10.80 -19.22
N VAL A 191 6.62 9.72 -19.83
CA VAL A 191 7.08 8.34 -19.55
C VAL A 191 8.58 8.21 -19.78
N SER A 192 9.09 8.75 -20.88
CA SER A 192 10.52 8.69 -21.22
C SER A 192 11.38 9.43 -20.21
N GLN A 193 10.98 10.64 -19.79
CA GLN A 193 11.71 11.41 -18.79
C GLN A 193 11.73 10.70 -17.44
N VAL A 194 10.58 10.22 -16.98
CA VAL A 194 10.46 9.55 -15.68
C VAL A 194 11.27 8.25 -15.65
N ARG A 195 11.26 7.47 -16.74
CA ARG A 195 12.07 6.25 -16.86
C ARG A 195 13.57 6.56 -16.87
N GLU A 196 14.00 7.52 -17.68
CA GLU A 196 15.42 7.87 -17.76
C GLU A 196 15.92 8.48 -16.45
N SER A 197 15.15 9.38 -15.85
CA SER A 197 15.44 9.91 -14.52
C SER A 197 15.63 8.82 -13.47
N THR A 198 14.73 7.84 -13.47
CA THR A 198 14.82 6.69 -12.54
C THR A 198 16.03 5.82 -12.83
N ASN A 199 16.40 5.64 -14.12
CA ASN A 199 17.56 4.86 -14.52
C ASN A 199 18.86 5.52 -14.00
N VAL A 200 19.01 6.82 -14.16
CA VAL A 200 20.15 7.59 -13.62
C VAL A 200 20.22 7.47 -12.10
N LEU A 201 19.11 7.68 -11.39
CA LEU A 201 19.06 7.55 -9.94
C LEU A 201 19.37 6.12 -9.44
N MET A 202 18.95 5.10 -10.18
CA MET A 202 19.28 3.71 -9.87
C MET A 202 20.78 3.42 -10.03
N GLN A 203 21.41 3.97 -11.08
CA GLN A 203 22.85 3.84 -11.28
C GLN A 203 23.65 4.53 -10.16
N LEU A 204 23.22 5.72 -9.74
CA LEU A 204 23.81 6.44 -8.62
C LEU A 204 23.65 5.69 -7.31
N ALA A 205 22.43 5.23 -7.01
CA ALA A 205 22.13 4.49 -5.79
C ALA A 205 23.03 3.24 -5.66
N LYS A 206 23.11 2.43 -6.72
CA LYS A 206 23.89 1.19 -6.72
C LYS A 206 25.40 1.44 -6.85
N GLY A 207 25.80 2.44 -7.64
CA GLY A 207 27.21 2.75 -7.89
C GLY A 207 27.90 3.38 -6.69
N LEU A 208 27.21 4.23 -5.96
CA LEU A 208 27.71 4.93 -4.76
C LEU A 208 27.23 4.30 -3.44
N ASN A 209 26.43 3.23 -3.52
CA ASN A 209 25.84 2.55 -2.35
C ASN A 209 24.96 3.47 -1.48
N ILE A 210 24.23 4.41 -2.11
CA ILE A 210 23.37 5.41 -1.49
C ILE A 210 21.92 4.95 -1.55
N SER A 211 21.25 4.85 -0.39
CA SER A 211 19.82 4.52 -0.35
C SER A 211 18.97 5.68 -0.87
N THR A 212 18.08 5.44 -1.82
CA THR A 212 17.33 6.50 -2.47
C THR A 212 15.82 6.26 -2.38
N PHE A 213 15.08 7.24 -1.84
CA PHE A 213 13.63 7.29 -1.90
C PHE A 213 13.16 8.17 -3.05
N ILE A 214 12.19 7.69 -3.80
CA ILE A 214 11.55 8.42 -4.89
C ILE A 214 10.06 8.57 -4.60
N VAL A 215 9.57 9.80 -4.60
CA VAL A 215 8.13 10.08 -4.54
C VAL A 215 7.54 10.02 -5.93
N GLY A 216 6.44 9.27 -6.09
CA GLY A 216 5.65 9.21 -7.31
C GLY A 216 4.18 9.56 -7.06
N HIS A 217 3.60 10.43 -7.89
CA HIS A 217 2.18 10.77 -7.83
C HIS A 217 1.36 9.88 -8.77
N VAL A 218 0.26 9.30 -8.26
CA VAL A 218 -0.72 8.61 -9.11
C VAL A 218 -1.59 9.67 -9.77
N THR A 219 -1.67 9.64 -11.10
CA THR A 219 -2.52 10.57 -11.85
C THR A 219 -3.78 9.86 -12.34
N LYS A 220 -4.94 10.44 -12.05
CA LYS A 220 -6.23 9.93 -12.55
C LYS A 220 -6.48 10.27 -14.02
N GLU A 221 -5.76 11.24 -14.60
CA GLU A 221 -6.02 11.85 -15.90
C GLU A 221 -5.03 11.46 -17.01
N GLY A 222 -4.12 10.53 -16.78
CA GLY A 222 -3.32 9.91 -17.85
C GLY A 222 -2.30 10.80 -18.57
N THR A 223 -2.11 12.07 -18.21
CA THR A 223 -1.18 13.00 -18.89
C THR A 223 0.25 12.94 -18.38
N VAL A 224 0.46 12.43 -17.15
CA VAL A 224 1.76 12.30 -16.49
C VAL A 224 2.04 10.83 -16.21
N ALA A 225 3.28 10.38 -16.39
CA ALA A 225 3.67 9.00 -16.11
C ALA A 225 3.42 8.64 -14.64
N GLY A 226 2.57 7.64 -14.42
CA GLY A 226 2.27 7.15 -13.09
C GLY A 226 3.38 6.26 -12.51
N PRO A 227 3.36 5.98 -11.19
CA PRO A 227 4.37 5.15 -10.52
C PRO A 227 4.48 3.72 -11.08
N ARG A 228 3.43 3.17 -11.69
CA ARG A 228 3.43 1.82 -12.28
C ARG A 228 4.51 1.62 -13.34
N VAL A 229 4.87 2.68 -14.08
CA VAL A 229 5.97 2.64 -15.05
C VAL A 229 7.30 2.29 -14.39
N LEU A 230 7.48 2.68 -13.13
CA LEU A 230 8.72 2.54 -12.35
C LEU A 230 8.79 1.24 -11.54
N GLU A 231 7.66 0.56 -11.32
CA GLU A 231 7.59 -0.63 -10.44
C GLU A 231 8.63 -1.70 -10.81
N HIS A 232 8.90 -1.87 -12.09
CA HIS A 232 9.86 -2.86 -12.56
C HIS A 232 11.32 -2.44 -12.36
N MET A 233 11.59 -1.14 -12.29
CA MET A 233 12.94 -0.58 -12.21
C MET A 233 13.46 -0.50 -10.77
N VAL A 234 12.58 -0.24 -9.80
CA VAL A 234 12.96 -0.04 -8.40
C VAL A 234 13.01 -1.36 -7.62
N ASP A 235 13.68 -1.35 -6.47
CA ASP A 235 13.83 -2.54 -5.62
C ASP A 235 12.62 -2.74 -4.71
N THR A 236 12.05 -1.65 -4.19
CA THR A 236 10.88 -1.65 -3.31
C THR A 236 9.84 -0.65 -3.80
N VAL A 237 8.58 -1.04 -3.77
CA VAL A 237 7.43 -0.19 -4.10
C VAL A 237 6.48 -0.16 -2.92
N LEU A 238 6.23 1.02 -2.41
CA LEU A 238 5.30 1.31 -1.32
C LEU A 238 4.17 2.18 -1.85
N TYR A 239 2.92 1.80 -1.58
CA TYR A 239 1.77 2.63 -1.92
C TYR A 239 1.04 3.11 -0.67
N PHE A 240 0.78 4.41 -0.62
CA PHE A 240 -0.18 4.98 0.31
C PHE A 240 -1.60 4.77 -0.21
N GLU A 241 -2.42 4.16 0.62
CA GLU A 241 -3.86 3.96 0.43
C GLU A 241 -4.62 4.69 1.54
N GLY A 242 -5.82 5.14 1.25
CA GLY A 242 -6.73 5.76 2.22
C GLY A 242 -7.61 6.82 1.59
N ASP A 243 -8.75 7.09 2.19
CA ASP A 243 -9.63 8.19 1.83
C ASP A 243 -9.07 9.50 2.41
N ARG A 244 -9.17 10.60 1.67
CA ARG A 244 -8.76 11.94 2.15
C ARG A 244 -9.52 12.38 3.41
N HIS A 245 -10.72 11.85 3.60
CA HIS A 245 -11.58 12.14 4.74
C HIS A 245 -11.38 11.18 5.91
N ALA A 246 -10.74 10.02 5.69
CA ALA A 246 -10.39 9.11 6.77
C ALA A 246 -9.15 9.61 7.53
N SER A 247 -9.12 9.42 8.84
CA SER A 247 -7.97 9.80 9.67
C SER A 247 -6.74 8.93 9.40
N TYR A 248 -6.96 7.71 8.85
CA TYR A 248 -5.90 6.73 8.62
C TYR A 248 -5.34 6.74 7.22
N ARG A 249 -4.09 6.30 7.19
CA ARG A 249 -3.34 6.04 5.97
C ARG A 249 -2.68 4.67 6.11
N ILE A 250 -2.88 3.83 5.11
CA ILE A 250 -2.23 2.53 5.02
C ILE A 250 -1.08 2.65 4.05
N LEU A 251 0.11 2.25 4.46
CA LEU A 251 1.27 2.11 3.61
C LEU A 251 1.44 0.63 3.28
N ARG A 252 1.24 0.25 2.03
CA ARG A 252 1.31 -1.13 1.57
C ARG A 252 2.58 -1.40 0.77
N GLY A 253 3.28 -2.48 1.09
CA GLY A 253 4.37 -3.00 0.29
C GLY A 253 3.84 -3.80 -0.90
N VAL A 254 3.97 -3.25 -2.12
CA VAL A 254 3.51 -3.91 -3.37
C VAL A 254 4.63 -4.72 -4.00
N LYS A 255 5.87 -4.27 -3.87
CA LYS A 255 7.08 -4.96 -4.29
C LYS A 255 8.17 -4.76 -3.26
N ASN A 256 8.86 -5.82 -2.90
CA ASN A 256 10.03 -5.74 -2.03
C ASN A 256 11.00 -6.89 -2.37
N ARG A 257 12.18 -6.54 -2.90
CA ARG A 257 13.23 -7.55 -3.21
C ARG A 257 13.93 -8.06 -1.96
N PHE A 258 13.76 -7.35 -0.85
CA PHE A 258 14.49 -7.60 0.41
C PHE A 258 13.60 -8.13 1.53
N GLY A 259 12.31 -8.36 1.25
CA GLY A 259 11.36 -8.82 2.26
C GLY A 259 9.99 -9.19 1.70
N SER A 260 9.03 -9.39 2.60
CA SER A 260 7.65 -9.69 2.23
C SER A 260 6.98 -8.52 1.48
N THR A 261 6.17 -8.85 0.49
CA THR A 261 5.35 -7.87 -0.27
C THR A 261 3.95 -7.68 0.31
N ASN A 262 3.62 -8.38 1.40
CA ASN A 262 2.27 -8.36 1.96
C ASN A 262 2.17 -7.56 3.27
N GLU A 263 3.26 -6.86 3.64
CA GLU A 263 3.25 -6.08 4.88
C GLU A 263 2.57 -4.73 4.70
N ILE A 264 1.86 -4.31 5.74
CA ILE A 264 1.26 -2.99 5.83
C ILE A 264 1.78 -2.21 7.05
N GLY A 265 1.87 -0.88 6.87
CA GLY A 265 2.06 0.08 7.94
C GLY A 265 0.80 0.95 8.09
N VAL A 266 0.37 1.19 9.31
CA VAL A 266 -0.83 1.98 9.59
C VAL A 266 -0.43 3.27 10.29
N PHE A 267 -0.89 4.40 9.74
CA PHE A 267 -0.59 5.74 10.21
C PHE A 267 -1.87 6.55 10.41
N GLU A 268 -1.85 7.45 11.35
CA GLU A 268 -2.86 8.49 11.54
C GLU A 268 -2.28 9.84 11.13
N MET A 269 -3.04 10.62 10.35
CA MET A 269 -2.62 11.97 9.99
C MET A 269 -3.01 12.94 11.10
N ARG A 270 -2.02 13.55 11.75
CA ARG A 270 -2.17 14.57 12.79
C ARG A 270 -1.56 15.90 12.37
N ARG A 271 -1.68 16.91 13.23
CA ARG A 271 -1.12 18.26 12.99
C ARG A 271 0.40 18.25 12.81
N GLU A 272 1.09 17.46 13.61
CA GLU A 272 2.54 17.27 13.62
C GLU A 272 3.05 16.35 12.50
N GLY A 273 2.17 15.69 11.78
CA GLY A 273 2.50 14.76 10.69
C GLY A 273 1.82 13.41 10.80
N LEU A 274 2.45 12.37 10.28
CA LEU A 274 1.99 10.99 10.34
C LEU A 274 2.46 10.36 11.66
N CYS A 275 1.50 9.87 12.44
CA CYS A 275 1.74 9.12 13.67
C CYS A 275 1.50 7.64 13.44
N GLU A 276 2.37 6.81 13.97
CA GLU A 276 2.23 5.36 13.90
C GLU A 276 1.04 4.88 14.73
N VAL A 277 0.26 3.96 14.21
CA VAL A 277 -0.82 3.30 14.94
C VAL A 277 -0.31 1.96 15.45
N GLU A 278 0.06 1.88 16.72
CA GLU A 278 0.64 0.67 17.30
C GLU A 278 -0.34 -0.50 17.30
N ASN A 279 -1.62 -0.23 17.56
CA ASN A 279 -2.68 -1.22 17.55
C ASN A 279 -3.86 -0.79 16.66
N PRO A 280 -3.80 -1.07 15.34
CA PRO A 280 -4.90 -0.74 14.44
C PRO A 280 -6.23 -1.39 14.81
N SER A 281 -6.20 -2.62 15.34
CA SER A 281 -7.41 -3.34 15.73
C SER A 281 -8.17 -2.63 16.87
N GLU A 282 -7.46 -2.19 17.91
CA GLU A 282 -8.06 -1.44 19.04
C GLU A 282 -8.72 -0.15 18.55
N PHE A 283 -8.05 0.51 17.65
CA PHE A 283 -8.56 1.74 17.07
C PHE A 283 -9.80 1.50 16.19
N MET A 284 -9.78 0.48 15.32
CA MET A 284 -10.90 0.10 14.45
C MET A 284 -12.18 -0.27 15.24
N LEU A 285 -11.99 -0.74 16.47
CA LEU A 285 -13.08 -1.12 17.35
C LEU A 285 -13.53 0.03 18.27
N SER A 286 -12.81 1.16 18.25
CA SER A 286 -13.18 2.31 19.07
C SER A 286 -14.52 2.91 18.62
N GLY A 287 -15.45 3.09 19.57
CA GLY A 287 -16.79 3.60 19.28
C GLY A 287 -17.80 2.54 18.78
N LYS A 288 -17.46 1.24 18.83
CA LYS A 288 -18.41 0.16 18.56
C LYS A 288 -19.61 0.32 19.50
N PRO A 289 -20.86 0.29 18.96
CA PRO A 289 -22.06 0.40 19.79
C PRO A 289 -22.26 -0.88 20.62
N GLU A 290 -22.66 -0.71 21.87
CA GLU A 290 -23.00 -1.82 22.76
C GLU A 290 -24.36 -2.42 22.38
N ASN A 291 -24.51 -3.74 22.45
CA ASN A 291 -25.75 -4.50 22.23
C ASN A 291 -26.48 -4.14 20.91
N ALA A 292 -25.75 -3.78 19.84
CA ALA A 292 -26.34 -3.44 18.56
C ALA A 292 -26.52 -4.70 17.68
N SER A 293 -27.73 -4.92 17.18
CA SER A 293 -27.96 -5.92 16.15
C SER A 293 -27.29 -5.49 14.84
N GLY A 294 -26.71 -6.46 14.10
CA GLY A 294 -26.03 -6.19 12.85
C GLY A 294 -24.57 -5.75 12.99
N SER A 295 -24.02 -5.69 14.19
CA SER A 295 -22.62 -5.43 14.46
C SER A 295 -21.88 -6.70 14.85
N VAL A 296 -20.78 -7.02 14.17
CA VAL A 296 -19.95 -8.21 14.40
C VAL A 296 -18.48 -7.83 14.28
N VAL A 297 -17.66 -8.32 15.21
CA VAL A 297 -16.21 -8.20 15.06
C VAL A 297 -15.68 -9.40 14.28
N ALA A 298 -14.98 -9.12 13.19
CA ALA A 298 -14.28 -10.13 12.39
C ALA A 298 -12.77 -9.91 12.44
N CYS A 299 -12.01 -10.99 12.21
CA CYS A 299 -10.58 -10.92 12.05
C CYS A 299 -10.19 -11.26 10.62
N ALA A 300 -9.51 -10.31 9.97
CA ALA A 300 -8.89 -10.50 8.66
C ALA A 300 -7.37 -10.38 8.78
N MET A 301 -6.65 -10.94 7.80
CA MET A 301 -5.20 -10.77 7.68
C MET A 301 -4.89 -9.74 6.60
N GLU A 302 -4.09 -8.75 6.96
CA GLU A 302 -3.44 -7.87 6.01
C GLU A 302 -1.94 -8.17 6.01
N GLY A 303 -1.50 -8.92 5.00
CA GLY A 303 -0.16 -9.49 5.00
C GLY A 303 0.02 -10.54 6.09
N THR A 304 0.92 -10.30 7.01
CA THR A 304 1.15 -11.14 8.20
C THR A 304 0.46 -10.59 9.45
N ARG A 305 -0.26 -9.47 9.35
CA ARG A 305 -0.87 -8.78 10.48
C ARG A 305 -2.34 -9.12 10.61
N PRO A 306 -2.77 -9.73 11.73
CA PRO A 306 -4.19 -9.86 12.03
C PRO A 306 -4.77 -8.49 12.36
N MET A 307 -5.92 -8.18 11.78
CA MET A 307 -6.67 -6.95 12.01
C MET A 307 -8.10 -7.28 12.40
N LEU A 308 -8.50 -6.83 13.58
CA LEU A 308 -9.87 -6.91 14.02
C LEU A 308 -10.63 -5.68 13.51
N MET A 309 -11.80 -5.91 12.96
CA MET A 309 -12.65 -4.87 12.41
C MET A 309 -14.11 -5.14 12.70
N GLU A 310 -14.88 -4.09 12.85
CA GLU A 310 -16.32 -4.17 12.97
C GLU A 310 -16.95 -4.23 11.57
N ILE A 311 -17.75 -5.27 11.34
CA ILE A 311 -18.64 -5.39 10.18
C ILE A 311 -20.03 -5.00 10.65
N GLN A 312 -20.62 -4.01 9.99
CA GLN A 312 -21.96 -3.51 10.26
C GLN A 312 -22.89 -3.88 9.12
N ALA A 313 -24.04 -4.44 9.42
CA ALA A 313 -25.09 -4.71 8.45
C ALA A 313 -26.41 -4.10 8.91
N LEU A 314 -27.09 -3.43 8.00
CA LEU A 314 -28.45 -2.94 8.19
C LEU A 314 -29.36 -3.58 7.15
N ILE A 315 -30.33 -4.37 7.63
CA ILE A 315 -31.32 -5.06 6.80
C ILE A 315 -32.69 -4.46 7.11
N CYS A 316 -33.32 -3.87 6.11
CA CYS A 316 -34.63 -3.28 6.24
C CYS A 316 -35.55 -3.68 5.08
N ARG A 317 -36.87 -3.74 5.32
CA ARG A 317 -37.83 -4.13 4.31
C ARG A 317 -37.83 -3.10 3.15
N SER A 318 -37.71 -3.60 1.93
CA SER A 318 -37.75 -2.72 0.74
C SER A 318 -39.18 -2.26 0.47
N ASN A 319 -39.35 -0.94 0.32
CA ASN A 319 -40.66 -0.33 0.05
C ASN A 319 -40.91 -0.10 -1.45
N PHE A 320 -39.93 -0.33 -2.32
CA PHE A 320 -39.96 0.07 -3.72
C PHE A 320 -39.93 -1.08 -4.74
N GLY A 321 -40.13 -2.33 -4.30
CA GLY A 321 -40.18 -3.50 -5.20
C GLY A 321 -38.85 -3.93 -5.81
N MET A 322 -37.79 -3.09 -5.74
CA MET A 322 -36.43 -3.43 -6.12
C MET A 322 -35.48 -3.20 -4.94
N PRO A 323 -35.05 -4.26 -4.25
CA PRO A 323 -34.18 -4.16 -3.10
C PRO A 323 -32.84 -3.52 -3.45
N ARG A 324 -32.42 -2.56 -2.63
CA ARG A 324 -31.11 -1.90 -2.76
C ARG A 324 -30.07 -2.68 -1.96
N ARG A 325 -28.91 -2.82 -2.54
CA ARG A 325 -27.77 -3.45 -1.88
C ARG A 325 -26.57 -2.55 -1.99
N THR A 326 -25.90 -2.30 -0.89
CA THR A 326 -24.74 -1.44 -0.82
C THR A 326 -23.68 -2.12 0.04
N ALA A 327 -22.45 -2.13 -0.45
CA ALA A 327 -21.29 -2.59 0.27
C ALA A 327 -20.26 -1.47 0.33
N ALA A 328 -19.81 -1.11 1.53
CA ALA A 328 -18.74 -0.14 1.73
C ALA A 328 -17.56 -0.84 2.45
N GLY A 329 -16.37 -0.73 1.88
CA GLY A 329 -15.20 -1.45 2.38
C GLY A 329 -15.13 -2.94 2.02
N LEU A 330 -16.14 -3.50 1.37
CA LEU A 330 -16.27 -4.89 0.95
C LEU A 330 -16.55 -5.01 -0.55
N ASP A 331 -16.25 -6.18 -1.13
CA ASP A 331 -16.66 -6.47 -2.51
C ASP A 331 -18.18 -6.66 -2.61
N TYR A 332 -18.81 -5.86 -3.47
CA TYR A 332 -20.26 -5.87 -3.66
C TYR A 332 -20.78 -7.25 -4.12
N ASN A 333 -20.05 -7.91 -5.04
CA ASN A 333 -20.47 -9.20 -5.58
C ASN A 333 -20.37 -10.29 -4.49
N ARG A 334 -19.34 -10.21 -3.63
CA ARG A 334 -19.18 -11.13 -2.50
C ARG A 334 -20.33 -11.01 -1.51
N VAL A 335 -20.74 -9.81 -1.13
CA VAL A 335 -21.90 -9.57 -0.26
C VAL A 335 -23.17 -10.15 -0.87
N ASN A 336 -23.44 -9.93 -2.16
CA ASN A 336 -24.59 -10.50 -2.85
C ASN A 336 -24.60 -12.03 -2.85
N LEU A 337 -23.44 -12.64 -3.06
CA LEU A 337 -23.29 -14.09 -3.04
C LEU A 337 -23.59 -14.65 -1.63
N LEU A 338 -23.08 -14.03 -0.58
CA LEU A 338 -23.34 -14.43 0.81
C LEU A 338 -24.82 -14.25 1.19
N MET A 339 -25.48 -13.19 0.70
CA MET A 339 -26.93 -13.03 0.86
C MET A 339 -27.71 -14.16 0.19
N ALA A 340 -27.32 -14.59 -1.01
CA ALA A 340 -27.95 -15.72 -1.70
C ALA A 340 -27.75 -17.04 -0.92
N VAL A 341 -26.59 -17.24 -0.28
CA VAL A 341 -26.34 -18.38 0.61
C VAL A 341 -27.31 -18.35 1.82
N LEU A 342 -27.43 -17.19 2.49
CA LEU A 342 -28.37 -17.01 3.59
C LEU A 342 -29.81 -17.29 3.19
N GLU A 343 -30.24 -16.77 2.04
CA GLU A 343 -31.59 -16.99 1.53
C GLU A 343 -31.85 -18.48 1.23
N LYS A 344 -30.95 -19.10 0.45
CA LYS A 344 -31.16 -20.48 -0.01
C LYS A 344 -30.92 -21.55 1.05
N ARG A 345 -29.92 -21.35 1.94
CA ARG A 345 -29.48 -22.36 2.90
C ARG A 345 -30.08 -22.16 4.29
N MET A 346 -30.35 -20.90 4.65
CA MET A 346 -30.86 -20.53 5.96
C MET A 346 -32.36 -20.17 5.93
N GLY A 347 -32.96 -20.09 4.75
CA GLY A 347 -34.38 -19.73 4.59
C GLY A 347 -34.70 -18.27 4.97
N LEU A 348 -33.74 -17.37 5.01
CA LEU A 348 -33.97 -15.95 5.30
C LEU A 348 -34.49 -15.27 4.03
N PRO A 349 -35.70 -14.71 3.98
CA PRO A 349 -36.32 -14.16 2.77
C PRO A 349 -35.72 -12.78 2.41
N LEU A 350 -34.40 -12.70 2.14
CA LEU A 350 -33.66 -11.47 1.92
C LEU A 350 -33.92 -10.81 0.55
N SER A 351 -34.58 -11.51 -0.37
CA SER A 351 -34.95 -11.00 -1.68
C SER A 351 -35.88 -9.77 -1.64
N ASN A 352 -36.60 -9.55 -0.52
CA ASN A 352 -37.50 -8.41 -0.33
C ASN A 352 -36.94 -7.35 0.63
N TYR A 353 -35.64 -7.41 0.94
CA TYR A 353 -35.00 -6.52 1.91
C TYR A 353 -33.85 -5.74 1.26
N ASP A 354 -33.79 -4.47 1.58
CA ASP A 354 -32.62 -3.63 1.36
C ASP A 354 -31.51 -4.08 2.30
N ALA A 355 -30.28 -4.10 1.81
CA ALA A 355 -29.12 -4.50 2.59
C ALA A 355 -27.98 -3.48 2.42
N TYR A 356 -27.50 -2.99 3.55
CA TYR A 356 -26.36 -2.08 3.63
C TYR A 356 -25.32 -2.76 4.52
N VAL A 357 -24.14 -3.04 3.95
CA VAL A 357 -23.05 -3.68 4.68
C VAL A 357 -21.82 -2.78 4.62
N ASN A 358 -21.20 -2.55 5.76
CA ASN A 358 -20.09 -1.61 5.90
C ASN A 358 -19.01 -2.20 6.81
N ILE A 359 -17.74 -1.91 6.50
CA ILE A 359 -16.65 -2.05 7.48
C ILE A 359 -16.43 -0.70 8.14
N ALA A 360 -16.50 -0.66 9.46
CA ALA A 360 -16.21 0.54 10.25
C ALA A 360 -14.75 0.96 10.05
N GLY A 361 -14.48 2.29 10.07
CA GLY A 361 -13.13 2.83 9.92
C GLY A 361 -12.68 3.10 8.48
N GLY A 362 -13.52 2.81 7.45
CA GLY A 362 -13.24 3.21 6.05
C GLY A 362 -12.16 2.39 5.35
N ILE A 363 -11.80 1.23 5.88
CA ILE A 363 -10.83 0.29 5.27
C ILE A 363 -11.53 -0.59 4.24
N ARG A 364 -10.79 -0.95 3.19
CA ARG A 364 -11.23 -1.96 2.21
C ARG A 364 -10.65 -3.31 2.59
N MET A 365 -11.51 -4.31 2.65
CA MET A 365 -11.15 -5.68 2.97
C MET A 365 -11.71 -6.65 1.92
N ASN A 366 -10.83 -7.45 1.34
CA ASN A 366 -11.21 -8.44 0.32
C ASN A 366 -10.85 -9.87 0.74
N GLU A 367 -10.53 -10.08 2.02
CA GLU A 367 -10.15 -11.41 2.50
C GLU A 367 -11.37 -12.28 2.76
N PRO A 368 -11.44 -13.51 2.20
CA PRO A 368 -12.57 -14.43 2.41
C PRO A 368 -12.83 -14.79 3.89
N ALA A 369 -11.84 -14.65 4.76
CA ALA A 369 -12.02 -14.90 6.19
C ALA A 369 -13.09 -14.00 6.86
N ALA A 370 -13.43 -12.86 6.26
CA ALA A 370 -14.47 -11.95 6.73
C ALA A 370 -15.89 -12.45 6.42
N ASP A 371 -16.07 -13.45 5.56
CA ASP A 371 -17.38 -13.92 5.09
C ASP A 371 -18.28 -14.34 6.24
N LEU A 372 -17.76 -15.11 7.21
CA LEU A 372 -18.54 -15.55 8.36
C LEU A 372 -19.04 -14.35 9.17
N GLY A 373 -18.21 -13.31 9.32
CA GLY A 373 -18.60 -12.06 9.95
C GLY A 373 -19.71 -11.34 9.20
N ILE A 374 -19.60 -11.25 7.86
CA ILE A 374 -20.62 -10.62 6.99
C ILE A 374 -21.95 -11.37 7.13
N VAL A 375 -21.92 -12.69 7.03
CA VAL A 375 -23.11 -13.55 7.14
C VAL A 375 -23.78 -13.40 8.50
N MET A 376 -23.01 -13.40 9.59
CA MET A 376 -23.52 -13.25 10.95
C MET A 376 -24.05 -11.83 11.19
N ALA A 377 -23.42 -10.78 10.66
CA ALA A 377 -23.91 -9.41 10.76
C ALA A 377 -25.27 -9.24 10.05
N ILE A 378 -25.40 -9.76 8.81
CA ILE A 378 -26.66 -9.75 8.07
C ILE A 378 -27.75 -10.47 8.82
N ALA A 379 -27.49 -11.68 9.32
CA ALA A 379 -28.47 -12.48 10.05
C ALA A 379 -28.85 -11.85 11.40
N SER A 380 -27.90 -11.28 12.12
CA SER A 380 -28.12 -10.52 13.36
C SER A 380 -29.04 -9.33 13.11
N SER A 381 -28.77 -8.53 12.09
CA SER A 381 -29.62 -7.40 11.70
C SER A 381 -31.02 -7.84 11.30
N TYR A 382 -31.16 -8.90 10.48
CA TYR A 382 -32.44 -9.42 10.06
C TYR A 382 -33.28 -9.93 11.22
N LYS A 383 -32.67 -10.66 12.16
CA LYS A 383 -33.33 -11.19 13.36
C LYS A 383 -33.53 -10.13 14.45
N ASN A 384 -32.94 -8.98 14.33
CA ASN A 384 -32.83 -7.92 15.34
C ASN A 384 -32.31 -8.44 16.69
N LYS A 385 -31.28 -9.28 16.66
CA LYS A 385 -30.62 -9.86 17.83
C LYS A 385 -29.13 -9.53 17.80
N PRO A 386 -28.57 -8.92 18.85
CA PRO A 386 -27.14 -8.65 18.94
C PRO A 386 -26.33 -9.94 19.11
N ILE A 387 -25.09 -9.91 18.66
CA ILE A 387 -24.07 -10.92 18.98
C ILE A 387 -23.32 -10.44 20.21
N ALA A 388 -22.88 -11.35 21.06
CA ALA A 388 -22.15 -11.02 22.28
C ALA A 388 -20.89 -10.16 21.95
N GLU A 389 -20.68 -9.09 22.69
CA GLU A 389 -19.66 -8.04 22.41
C GLU A 389 -18.23 -8.56 22.46
N ASP A 390 -18.00 -9.58 23.28
CA ASP A 390 -16.72 -10.25 23.47
C ASP A 390 -16.50 -11.43 22.49
N THR A 391 -17.33 -11.50 21.43
CA THR A 391 -17.26 -12.52 20.38
C THR A 391 -16.61 -11.96 19.12
N ILE A 392 -15.66 -12.72 18.59
CA ILE A 392 -15.02 -12.49 17.30
C ILE A 392 -15.28 -13.66 16.38
N VAL A 393 -15.37 -13.42 15.09
CA VAL A 393 -15.62 -14.45 14.10
C VAL A 393 -14.66 -14.36 12.92
N PHE A 394 -14.30 -15.51 12.35
CA PHE A 394 -13.64 -15.55 11.05
C PHE A 394 -13.85 -16.91 10.38
N GLY A 395 -13.92 -16.92 9.07
CA GLY A 395 -14.07 -18.12 8.25
C GLY A 395 -14.55 -17.78 6.85
N GLU A 396 -14.08 -18.50 5.84
CA GLU A 396 -14.62 -18.42 4.48
C GLU A 396 -15.96 -19.18 4.42
N VAL A 397 -16.94 -18.64 3.69
CA VAL A 397 -18.24 -19.27 3.50
C VAL A 397 -18.40 -19.72 2.05
N GLY A 398 -18.60 -21.01 1.84
CA GLY A 398 -18.88 -21.58 0.53
C GLY A 398 -20.37 -21.53 0.16
N LEU A 399 -20.67 -21.82 -1.11
CA LEU A 399 -22.03 -21.74 -1.67
C LEU A 399 -23.01 -22.77 -1.09
N SER A 400 -22.50 -23.86 -0.49
CA SER A 400 -23.35 -24.85 0.23
C SER A 400 -23.65 -24.42 1.65
N GLY A 401 -23.10 -23.28 2.13
CA GLY A 401 -23.21 -22.84 3.51
C GLY A 401 -22.16 -23.47 4.43
N GLU A 402 -21.16 -24.15 3.90
CA GLU A 402 -20.03 -24.69 4.64
C GLU A 402 -19.08 -23.57 5.07
N VAL A 403 -18.45 -23.73 6.24
CA VAL A 403 -17.41 -22.85 6.74
C VAL A 403 -16.05 -23.49 6.52
N ARG A 404 -15.21 -22.83 5.71
CA ARG A 404 -13.91 -23.32 5.24
C ARG A 404 -12.75 -22.74 6.02
N ALA A 405 -11.62 -23.46 5.96
CA ALA A 405 -10.37 -23.04 6.57
C ALA A 405 -9.89 -21.69 6.02
N VAL A 406 -9.20 -20.94 6.87
CA VAL A 406 -8.52 -19.70 6.53
C VAL A 406 -7.05 -19.79 6.96
N THR A 407 -6.22 -18.92 6.40
CA THR A 407 -4.80 -18.87 6.74
C THR A 407 -4.55 -18.30 8.13
N MET A 408 -3.50 -18.76 8.80
CA MET A 408 -2.99 -18.23 10.08
C MET A 408 -4.05 -18.11 11.19
N PRO A 409 -4.86 -19.14 11.45
CA PRO A 409 -5.93 -19.03 12.44
C PRO A 409 -5.41 -18.82 13.87
N GLU A 410 -4.22 -19.31 14.20
CA GLU A 410 -3.56 -19.14 15.50
C GLU A 410 -3.27 -17.65 15.79
N GLN A 411 -2.76 -16.93 14.78
CA GLN A 411 -2.45 -15.50 14.91
C GLN A 411 -3.72 -14.66 15.10
N ARG A 412 -4.80 -15.02 14.41
CA ARG A 412 -6.10 -14.35 14.56
C ARG A 412 -6.66 -14.51 15.97
N VAL A 413 -6.59 -15.72 16.53
CA VAL A 413 -7.04 -15.99 17.92
C VAL A 413 -6.11 -15.30 18.93
N ALA A 414 -4.82 -15.28 18.69
CA ALA A 414 -3.87 -14.58 19.55
C ALA A 414 -4.13 -13.07 19.62
N GLU A 415 -4.46 -12.43 18.48
CA GLU A 415 -4.80 -11.00 18.46
C GLU A 415 -6.16 -10.75 19.16
N ALA A 416 -7.16 -11.61 18.93
CA ALA A 416 -8.45 -11.54 19.62
C ALA A 416 -8.27 -11.61 21.15
N LYS A 417 -7.49 -12.57 21.64
CA LYS A 417 -7.16 -12.71 23.06
C LYS A 417 -6.45 -11.48 23.61
N LYS A 418 -5.46 -10.96 22.90
CA LYS A 418 -4.71 -9.75 23.30
C LYS A 418 -5.62 -8.54 23.51
N LEU A 419 -6.70 -8.44 22.72
CA LEU A 419 -7.71 -7.37 22.80
C LEU A 419 -8.86 -7.68 23.76
N GLY A 420 -8.79 -8.78 24.51
CA GLY A 420 -9.73 -9.10 25.59
C GLY A 420 -11.01 -9.81 25.15
N PHE A 421 -11.09 -10.28 23.90
CA PHE A 421 -12.21 -11.11 23.45
C PHE A 421 -12.19 -12.44 24.19
N LYS A 422 -13.39 -12.96 24.51
CA LYS A 422 -13.57 -14.19 25.28
C LYS A 422 -14.01 -15.36 24.42
N THR A 423 -14.66 -15.09 23.30
CA THR A 423 -15.20 -16.11 22.40
C THR A 423 -14.70 -15.90 20.97
N CYS A 424 -14.27 -16.96 20.32
CA CYS A 424 -13.82 -16.94 18.94
C CYS A 424 -14.53 -18.04 18.14
N ILE A 425 -15.40 -17.67 17.18
CA ILE A 425 -16.11 -18.60 16.29
C ILE A 425 -15.27 -18.78 15.02
N VAL A 426 -14.81 -20.00 14.78
CA VAL A 426 -13.81 -20.31 13.75
C VAL A 426 -14.23 -21.52 12.91
N PRO A 427 -13.63 -21.76 11.73
CA PRO A 427 -13.83 -23.02 11.02
C PRO A 427 -13.42 -24.21 11.89
N ALA A 428 -14.24 -25.24 11.98
CA ALA A 428 -13.96 -26.43 12.81
C ALA A 428 -12.63 -27.10 12.46
N VAL A 429 -12.24 -27.07 11.19
CA VAL A 429 -10.95 -27.62 10.72
C VAL A 429 -9.74 -26.87 11.32
N ALA A 430 -9.88 -25.61 11.71
CA ALA A 430 -8.83 -24.81 12.31
C ALA A 430 -8.54 -25.16 13.78
N LEU A 431 -9.46 -25.86 14.46
CA LEU A 431 -9.28 -26.24 15.87
C LEU A 431 -8.02 -27.09 16.10
N LYS A 432 -7.64 -27.89 15.10
CA LYS A 432 -6.43 -28.75 15.21
C LYS A 432 -5.15 -27.94 15.26
N SER A 433 -5.08 -26.85 14.51
CA SER A 433 -3.89 -25.99 14.45
C SER A 433 -3.89 -24.97 15.59
N ILE A 434 -5.04 -24.42 15.96
CA ILE A 434 -5.15 -23.45 17.07
C ILE A 434 -4.81 -24.12 18.42
N GLY A 435 -5.23 -25.37 18.61
CA GLY A 435 -5.07 -26.06 19.89
C GLY A 435 -5.86 -25.41 21.04
N LYS A 436 -5.46 -25.69 22.27
CA LYS A 436 -6.09 -25.09 23.45
C LYS A 436 -5.43 -23.73 23.75
N VAL A 437 -6.23 -22.68 23.83
CA VAL A 437 -5.79 -21.31 24.15
C VAL A 437 -6.44 -20.87 25.46
N ASP A 438 -5.64 -20.65 26.50
CA ASP A 438 -6.17 -20.19 27.79
C ASP A 438 -6.74 -18.76 27.68
N GLY A 439 -7.86 -18.50 28.31
CA GLY A 439 -8.48 -17.17 28.42
C GLY A 439 -9.35 -16.74 27.23
N ILE A 440 -9.53 -17.61 26.22
CA ILE A 440 -10.49 -17.42 25.12
C ILE A 440 -11.10 -18.77 24.75
N GLU A 441 -12.43 -18.84 24.65
CA GLU A 441 -13.14 -20.02 24.17
C GLU A 441 -13.12 -20.03 22.63
N VAL A 442 -12.60 -21.11 22.03
CA VAL A 442 -12.57 -21.27 20.58
C VAL A 442 -13.62 -22.30 20.15
N ILE A 443 -14.61 -21.82 19.40
CA ILE A 443 -15.77 -22.60 18.98
C ILE A 443 -15.62 -22.91 17.48
N GLY A 444 -15.49 -24.19 17.15
CA GLY A 444 -15.41 -24.63 15.75
C GLY A 444 -16.78 -24.85 15.14
N VAL A 445 -17.03 -24.25 13.96
CA VAL A 445 -18.26 -24.44 13.20
C VAL A 445 -17.94 -25.00 11.80
N ASN A 446 -18.80 -25.94 11.32
CA ASN A 446 -18.67 -26.53 9.99
C ASN A 446 -19.60 -25.86 8.98
N SER A 447 -20.60 -25.12 9.43
CA SER A 447 -21.61 -24.50 8.57
C SER A 447 -22.12 -23.20 9.14
N VAL A 448 -22.66 -22.35 8.27
CA VAL A 448 -23.36 -21.12 8.64
C VAL A 448 -24.49 -21.42 9.62
N ASN A 449 -25.22 -22.57 9.45
CA ASN A 449 -26.29 -22.97 10.36
C ASN A 449 -25.81 -23.11 11.80
N GLN A 450 -24.66 -23.74 12.01
CA GLN A 450 -24.08 -23.86 13.35
C GLN A 450 -23.70 -22.50 13.93
N ALA A 451 -23.13 -21.60 13.11
CA ALA A 451 -22.77 -20.25 13.54
C ALA A 451 -23.99 -19.40 13.96
N MET A 452 -25.17 -19.62 13.34
CA MET A 452 -26.42 -18.93 13.68
C MET A 452 -26.95 -19.21 15.10
N ASN A 453 -26.47 -20.24 15.77
CA ASN A 453 -26.83 -20.54 17.16
C ASN A 453 -26.22 -19.53 18.17
N TYR A 454 -25.28 -18.72 17.70
CA TYR A 454 -24.62 -17.71 18.53
C TYR A 454 -25.16 -16.29 18.29
N ILE A 455 -26.34 -16.17 17.64
CA ILE A 455 -27.10 -14.93 17.41
C ILE A 455 -28.36 -14.91 18.26
#